data_81c0eddc6c99e02973280cda6cf7c87f
#
_entry.id   81c0eddc6c99e02973280cda6cf7c87f
#
_cell.length_a   1.000
_cell.length_b   1.000
_cell.length_c   1.000
_cell.angle_alpha   90.00
_cell.angle_beta   90.00
_cell.angle_gamma   90.00
#
_symmetry.space_group_name_H-M   'P 1'
#
loop_
_entity.id
_entity.type
_entity.pdbx_description
1 polymer ?
#
loop_
_entity_poly.entity_id
_entity_poly.type
_entity_poly.pdbx_seq_one_letter_code
_entity_poly.pdbx_strand_id
1 'polypeptide(L)'
;LYNLHCAVVPGPDEEKLYPKGVVSRALQNVAFQDDGLIQYKAEVMLRIFEKDVMPLIGGRAKAMIVTSSRVAGLRYFQIIQEKLKERGAGYKVLYAFSDFVHPETNAAISEHAVNELKDGELIEQRFEGDDYRLMIVASKFQTGFDQPLLAGMFLDKPVMDRNAVQTLSRLNRSHEGKKAVVVVDFTNNAKAILKAFTKYRKGTPFEPEEPDQEQCLKLYAEVLAAGLFTQKDAADLGKLLATGTDAQVQFSVNAL
;
A
#
# COMPACT_ATOMS: atom_id res chain seq x y z
N LEU A 1 -8.83 -4.54 -7.88
CA LEU A 1 -9.61 -3.36 -7.40
C LEU A 1 -9.92 -2.42 -8.56
N TYR A 2 -8.90 -1.99 -9.30
CA TYR A 2 -9.04 -1.11 -10.46
C TYR A 2 -10.06 -1.63 -11.49
N ASN A 3 -10.02 -2.92 -11.81
CA ASN A 3 -10.93 -3.55 -12.77
C ASN A 3 -12.38 -3.71 -12.26
N LEU A 4 -12.59 -3.61 -10.95
CA LEU A 4 -13.92 -3.75 -10.34
C LEU A 4 -14.69 -2.43 -10.28
N HIS A 5 -14.00 -1.28 -10.31
CA HIS A 5 -14.60 0.03 -10.14
C HIS A 5 -14.66 0.89 -11.41
N CYS A 6 -14.00 0.48 -12.50
CA CYS A 6 -14.03 1.19 -13.77
C CYS A 6 -15.05 0.56 -14.72
N ALA A 7 -16.27 1.07 -14.74
CA ALA A 7 -17.22 0.85 -15.83
C ALA A 7 -17.00 1.95 -16.89
N VAL A 8 -16.59 1.57 -18.10
CA VAL A 8 -16.57 2.50 -19.24
C VAL A 8 -17.99 2.62 -19.75
N VAL A 9 -18.64 3.76 -19.49
CA VAL A 9 -19.92 4.09 -20.11
C VAL A 9 -19.60 4.73 -21.47
N PRO A 10 -20.06 4.18 -22.60
CA PRO A 10 -19.86 4.81 -23.91
C PRO A 10 -20.48 6.21 -23.90
N GLY A 11 -19.69 7.23 -24.24
CA GLY A 11 -20.22 8.59 -24.44
C GLY A 11 -20.91 8.73 -25.81
N PRO A 12 -21.66 9.81 -26.03
CA PRO A 12 -22.38 10.03 -27.28
C PRO A 12 -21.50 10.24 -28.53
N ASP A 13 -20.18 10.35 -28.38
CA ASP A 13 -19.21 10.51 -29.46
C ASP A 13 -18.46 9.20 -29.72
N GLU A 14 -19.10 8.22 -30.32
CA GLU A 14 -18.56 6.88 -30.59
C GLU A 14 -17.43 6.83 -31.64
N GLU A 15 -17.08 7.92 -32.31
CA GLU A 15 -16.11 7.94 -33.43
C GLU A 15 -14.69 8.33 -33.08
N LYS A 16 -14.37 8.72 -31.85
CA LYS A 16 -13.00 9.07 -31.48
C LYS A 16 -12.25 7.85 -30.90
N LEU A 17 -11.58 7.11 -31.78
CA LEU A 17 -10.62 6.06 -31.40
C LEU A 17 -9.36 6.69 -30.78
N TYR A 18 -9.29 6.72 -29.47
CA TYR A 18 -8.07 7.10 -28.76
C TYR A 18 -7.08 5.92 -28.69
N PRO A 19 -5.77 6.15 -28.82
CA PRO A 19 -4.78 5.10 -28.60
C PRO A 19 -4.97 4.46 -27.22
N LYS A 20 -4.95 3.12 -27.15
CA LYS A 20 -5.16 2.36 -25.89
C LYS A 20 -4.33 2.87 -24.71
N GLY A 21 -3.10 3.32 -24.96
CA GLY A 21 -2.21 3.87 -23.92
C GLY A 21 -2.70 5.22 -23.35
N VAL A 22 -3.37 6.05 -24.14
CA VAL A 22 -3.92 7.35 -23.69
C VAL A 22 -5.16 7.11 -22.83
N VAL A 23 -6.05 6.21 -23.27
CA VAL A 23 -7.27 5.84 -22.52
C VAL A 23 -6.89 5.17 -21.20
N SER A 24 -5.95 4.23 -21.21
CA SER A 24 -5.48 3.55 -20.00
C SER A 24 -4.87 4.54 -19.00
N ARG A 25 -4.10 5.51 -19.46
CA ARG A 25 -3.48 6.53 -18.60
C ARG A 25 -4.52 7.51 -18.02
N ALA A 26 -5.51 7.91 -18.83
CA ALA A 26 -6.61 8.75 -18.37
C ALA A 26 -7.46 8.04 -17.30
N LEU A 27 -7.84 6.78 -17.55
CA LEU A 27 -8.58 5.96 -16.57
C LEU A 27 -7.79 5.73 -15.29
N GLN A 28 -6.47 5.51 -15.37
CA GLN A 28 -5.62 5.42 -14.19
C GLN A 28 -5.63 6.72 -13.38
N ASN A 29 -5.50 7.87 -14.04
CA ASN A 29 -5.54 9.17 -13.36
C ASN A 29 -6.86 9.41 -12.65
N VAL A 30 -7.99 9.07 -13.27
CA VAL A 30 -9.32 9.16 -12.64
C VAL A 30 -9.40 8.23 -11.43
N ALA A 31 -8.96 6.99 -11.56
CA ALA A 31 -8.99 6.02 -10.47
C ALA A 31 -8.07 6.41 -9.28
N PHE A 32 -6.94 7.08 -9.55
CA PHE A 32 -6.06 7.59 -8.49
C PHE A 32 -6.63 8.80 -7.75
N GLN A 33 -7.66 9.44 -8.28
CA GLN A 33 -8.30 10.64 -7.71
C GLN A 33 -9.73 10.37 -7.23
N ASP A 34 -10.27 9.18 -7.47
CA ASP A 34 -11.60 8.79 -7.03
C ASP A 34 -11.66 8.66 -5.51
N ASP A 35 -12.51 9.45 -4.86
CA ASP A 35 -12.62 9.52 -3.41
C ASP A 35 -13.09 8.20 -2.78
N GLY A 36 -14.00 7.49 -3.41
CA GLY A 36 -14.48 6.20 -2.93
C GLY A 36 -13.38 5.14 -2.94
N LEU A 37 -12.57 5.13 -4.01
CA LEU A 37 -11.44 4.23 -4.12
C LEU A 37 -10.31 4.58 -3.14
N ILE A 38 -10.05 5.88 -2.93
CA ILE A 38 -9.08 6.34 -1.92
C ILE A 38 -9.53 5.95 -0.52
N GLN A 39 -10.81 6.15 -0.17
CA GLN A 39 -11.37 5.74 1.12
C GLN A 39 -11.22 4.24 1.37
N TYR A 40 -11.55 3.42 0.37
CA TYR A 40 -11.41 1.97 0.46
C TYR A 40 -9.95 1.54 0.65
N LYS A 41 -9.03 2.09 -0.15
CA LYS A 41 -7.60 1.80 -0.04
C LYS A 41 -7.04 2.25 1.31
N ALA A 42 -7.42 3.44 1.79
CA ALA A 42 -7.03 3.94 3.10
C ALA A 42 -7.47 2.98 4.23
N GLU A 43 -8.69 2.45 4.13
CA GLU A 43 -9.19 1.46 5.08
C GLU A 43 -8.36 0.18 5.09
N VAL A 44 -8.05 -0.35 3.90
CA VAL A 44 -7.19 -1.52 3.74
C VAL A 44 -5.78 -1.26 4.27
N MET A 45 -5.21 -0.09 3.97
CA MET A 45 -3.88 0.31 4.46
C MET A 45 -3.82 0.37 5.98
N LEU A 46 -4.81 1.01 6.62
CA LEU A 46 -4.88 1.11 8.07
C LEU A 46 -5.03 -0.27 8.73
N ARG A 47 -5.90 -1.12 8.21
CA ARG A 47 -6.08 -2.48 8.71
C ARG A 47 -4.79 -3.30 8.63
N ILE A 48 -4.09 -3.29 7.50
CA ILE A 48 -2.83 -4.00 7.33
C ILE A 48 -1.74 -3.37 8.22
N PHE A 49 -1.69 -2.05 8.31
CA PHE A 49 -0.75 -1.37 9.19
C PHE A 49 -0.94 -1.81 10.65
N GLU A 50 -2.15 -1.74 11.17
CA GLU A 50 -2.46 -2.08 12.56
C GLU A 50 -2.21 -3.56 12.87
N LYS A 51 -2.54 -4.46 11.94
CA LYS A 51 -2.42 -5.90 12.12
C LYS A 51 -0.99 -6.41 11.90
N ASP A 52 -0.36 -5.99 10.78
CA ASP A 52 0.83 -6.68 10.27
C ASP A 52 2.12 -5.85 10.38
N VAL A 53 2.02 -4.51 10.46
CA VAL A 53 3.19 -3.62 10.52
C VAL A 53 3.41 -3.09 11.93
N MET A 54 2.40 -2.51 12.53
CA MET A 54 2.52 -1.83 13.83
C MET A 54 3.12 -2.71 14.94
N PRO A 55 2.83 -4.03 15.01
CA PRO A 55 3.44 -4.90 16.02
C PRO A 55 4.93 -5.18 15.81
N LEU A 56 5.46 -4.92 14.62
CA LEU A 56 6.88 -5.14 14.33
C LEU A 56 7.76 -4.18 15.18
N ILE A 57 9.00 -4.57 15.36
CA ILE A 57 10.02 -3.79 16.10
C ILE A 57 9.52 -3.43 17.52
N GLY A 58 8.93 -4.40 18.21
CA GLY A 58 8.40 -4.19 19.56
C GLY A 58 7.26 -3.18 19.64
N GLY A 59 6.41 -3.10 18.61
CA GLY A 59 5.29 -2.16 18.54
C GLY A 59 5.69 -0.74 18.10
N ARG A 60 6.93 -0.53 17.62
CA ARG A 60 7.46 0.79 17.23
C ARG A 60 7.51 1.00 15.71
N ALA A 61 7.12 0.02 14.93
CA ALA A 61 7.21 0.11 13.48
C ALA A 61 6.38 1.25 12.90
N LYS A 62 6.91 1.85 11.83
CA LYS A 62 6.31 2.94 11.06
C LYS A 62 6.06 2.49 9.63
N ALA A 63 5.16 3.17 8.94
CA ALA A 63 4.94 2.90 7.52
C ALA A 63 4.87 4.18 6.68
N MET A 64 5.14 3.98 5.39
CA MET A 64 5.08 5.02 4.36
C MET A 64 4.01 4.67 3.32
N ILE A 65 3.20 5.64 2.92
CA ILE A 65 2.21 5.54 1.86
C ILE A 65 2.71 6.39 0.68
N VAL A 66 3.02 5.75 -0.44
CA VAL A 66 3.54 6.42 -1.64
C VAL A 66 2.39 6.67 -2.60
N THR A 67 2.07 7.93 -2.85
CA THR A 67 0.94 8.35 -3.68
C THR A 67 1.35 8.81 -5.06
N SER A 68 0.41 8.73 -6.01
CA SER A 68 0.61 9.09 -7.41
C SER A 68 0.82 10.58 -7.65
N SER A 69 0.18 11.44 -6.84
CA SER A 69 0.23 12.90 -6.97
C SER A 69 0.08 13.59 -5.62
N ARG A 70 0.42 14.89 -5.59
CA ARG A 70 0.22 15.73 -4.40
C ARG A 70 -1.26 15.88 -4.03
N VAL A 71 -2.15 15.98 -5.01
CA VAL A 71 -3.59 16.05 -4.77
C VAL A 71 -4.10 14.74 -4.16
N ALA A 72 -3.73 13.59 -4.72
CA ALA A 72 -4.08 12.29 -4.14
C ALA A 72 -3.52 12.14 -2.72
N GLY A 73 -2.28 12.55 -2.48
CA GLY A 73 -1.66 12.53 -1.16
C GLY A 73 -2.41 13.37 -0.13
N LEU A 74 -2.87 14.57 -0.52
CA LEU A 74 -3.69 15.43 0.34
C LEU A 74 -5.02 14.78 0.71
N ARG A 75 -5.70 14.13 -0.25
CA ARG A 75 -6.93 13.39 -0.02
C ARG A 75 -6.72 12.20 0.92
N TYR A 76 -5.67 11.41 0.71
CA TYR A 76 -5.29 10.34 1.64
C TYR A 76 -5.05 10.87 3.05
N PHE A 77 -4.37 12.01 3.18
CA PHE A 77 -4.08 12.61 4.47
C PHE A 77 -5.35 12.99 5.22
N GLN A 78 -6.28 13.68 4.57
CA GLN A 78 -7.56 14.06 5.15
C GLN A 78 -8.38 12.84 5.58
N ILE A 79 -8.53 11.86 4.70
CA ILE A 79 -9.29 10.63 4.97
C ILE A 79 -8.66 9.82 6.10
N ILE A 80 -7.34 9.66 6.10
CA ILE A 80 -6.65 8.89 7.15
C ILE A 80 -6.74 9.61 8.49
N GLN A 81 -6.58 10.94 8.55
CA GLN A 81 -6.76 11.70 9.79
C GLN A 81 -8.16 11.52 10.38
N GLU A 82 -9.20 11.62 9.54
CA GLU A 82 -10.59 11.42 9.95
C GLU A 82 -10.80 10.01 10.51
N LYS A 83 -10.36 8.98 9.77
CA LYS A 83 -10.45 7.58 10.21
C LYS A 83 -9.69 7.30 11.51
N LEU A 84 -8.51 7.87 11.69
CA LEU A 84 -7.75 7.72 12.94
C LEU A 84 -8.47 8.39 14.11
N LYS A 85 -9.08 9.54 13.90
CA LYS A 85 -9.90 10.23 14.90
C LYS A 85 -11.15 9.43 15.26
N GLU A 86 -11.88 8.93 14.28
CA GLU A 86 -13.07 8.08 14.49
C GLU A 86 -12.77 6.81 15.29
N ARG A 87 -11.60 6.21 15.06
CA ARG A 87 -11.14 5.00 15.77
C ARG A 87 -10.54 5.28 17.15
N GLY A 88 -10.33 6.54 17.51
CA GLY A 88 -9.58 6.90 18.72
C GLY A 88 -8.15 6.35 18.69
N ALA A 89 -7.51 6.32 17.52
CA ALA A 89 -6.18 5.76 17.37
C ALA A 89 -5.14 6.54 18.18
N GLY A 90 -4.24 5.81 18.85
CA GLY A 90 -3.14 6.40 19.65
C GLY A 90 -1.96 6.87 18.80
N TYR A 91 -2.09 7.02 17.49
CA TYR A 91 -1.03 7.48 16.59
C TYR A 91 -1.57 8.41 15.51
N LYS A 92 -0.65 9.13 14.86
CA LYS A 92 -0.94 10.18 13.88
C LYS A 92 -0.27 9.90 12.55
N VAL A 93 -0.71 10.63 11.53
CA VAL A 93 -0.18 10.61 10.17
C VAL A 93 0.43 11.97 9.82
N LEU A 94 1.52 11.96 9.03
CA LEU A 94 2.12 13.15 8.39
C LEU A 94 1.98 13.04 6.87
N TYR A 95 2.03 14.21 6.22
CA TYR A 95 2.03 14.27 4.76
C TYR A 95 3.22 15.08 4.24
N ALA A 96 4.17 14.39 3.61
CA ALA A 96 5.40 14.98 3.08
C ALA A 96 5.30 15.23 1.56
N PHE A 97 5.43 16.49 1.18
CA PHE A 97 5.33 16.94 -0.22
C PHE A 97 6.07 18.27 -0.43
N SER A 98 6.27 18.66 -1.68
CA SER A 98 6.70 20.04 -2.00
C SER A 98 5.48 20.92 -2.18
N ASP A 99 5.51 22.13 -1.66
CA ASP A 99 4.42 23.09 -1.74
C ASP A 99 3.87 23.22 -3.16
N PHE A 100 2.56 23.39 -3.28
CA PHE A 100 1.91 23.47 -4.59
C PHE A 100 0.63 24.31 -4.54
N VAL A 101 0.15 24.71 -5.71
CA VAL A 101 -1.16 25.31 -5.87
C VAL A 101 -2.14 24.21 -6.27
N HIS A 102 -3.24 24.10 -5.52
CA HIS A 102 -4.26 23.10 -5.80
C HIS A 102 -4.94 23.40 -7.13
N PRO A 103 -4.99 22.45 -8.08
CA PRO A 103 -5.42 22.75 -9.45
C PRO A 103 -6.90 23.15 -9.59
N GLU A 104 -7.76 22.71 -8.68
CA GLU A 104 -9.20 23.00 -8.73
C GLU A 104 -9.57 24.26 -7.93
N THR A 105 -8.95 24.47 -6.77
CA THR A 105 -9.30 25.54 -5.85
C THR A 105 -8.39 26.77 -5.94
N ASN A 106 -7.26 26.67 -6.67
CA ASN A 106 -6.18 27.65 -6.71
C ASN A 106 -5.61 28.04 -5.33
N ALA A 107 -5.86 27.24 -4.30
CA ALA A 107 -5.31 27.47 -2.97
C ALA A 107 -3.83 27.07 -2.94
N ALA A 108 -3.01 27.89 -2.29
CA ALA A 108 -1.62 27.54 -1.98
C ALA A 108 -1.61 26.52 -0.82
N ILE A 109 -1.02 25.36 -1.07
CA ILE A 109 -0.93 24.27 -0.10
C ILE A 109 0.53 24.11 0.29
N SER A 110 0.86 24.36 1.55
CA SER A 110 2.21 24.19 2.07
C SER A 110 2.31 23.00 3.03
N GLU A 111 3.44 22.31 2.98
CA GLU A 111 3.73 21.17 3.87
C GLU A 111 3.69 21.60 5.34
N HIS A 112 4.25 22.77 5.62
CA HIS A 112 4.28 23.34 6.96
C HIS A 112 2.87 23.53 7.53
N ALA A 113 1.97 24.18 6.78
CA ALA A 113 0.61 24.44 7.24
C ALA A 113 -0.23 23.16 7.38
N VAL A 114 -0.11 22.23 6.40
CA VAL A 114 -0.89 20.96 6.40
C VAL A 114 -0.53 20.08 7.60
N ASN A 115 0.74 20.05 7.99
CA ASN A 115 1.20 19.23 9.11
C ASN A 115 1.29 20.02 10.45
N GLU A 116 0.90 21.30 10.47
CA GLU A 116 0.99 22.16 11.66
C GLU A 116 2.41 22.14 12.27
N LEU A 117 3.44 22.25 11.40
CA LEU A 117 4.83 22.25 11.85
C LEU A 117 5.14 23.56 12.58
N LYS A 118 6.04 23.50 13.55
CA LYS A 118 6.57 24.72 14.22
C LYS A 118 7.61 25.39 13.30
N ASP A 119 7.83 26.68 13.53
CA ASP A 119 8.85 27.42 12.78
C ASP A 119 10.22 26.73 12.89
N GLY A 120 10.81 26.42 11.73
CA GLY A 120 12.10 25.73 11.62
C GLY A 120 12.06 24.23 11.87
N GLU A 121 10.90 23.65 12.16
CA GLU A 121 10.76 22.21 12.33
C GLU A 121 10.70 21.49 10.97
N LEU A 122 11.49 20.44 10.84
CA LEU A 122 11.48 19.58 9.66
C LEU A 122 10.51 18.41 9.88
N ILE A 123 9.78 18.04 8.83
CA ILE A 123 8.81 16.95 8.89
C ILE A 123 9.48 15.60 9.21
N GLU A 124 10.74 15.40 8.80
CA GLU A 124 11.55 14.24 9.13
C GLU A 124 11.76 14.10 10.65
N GLN A 125 12.09 15.21 11.30
CA GLN A 125 12.28 15.26 12.76
C GLN A 125 10.98 14.96 13.50
N ARG A 126 9.85 15.53 13.02
CA ARG A 126 8.54 15.22 13.59
C ARG A 126 8.18 13.73 13.41
N PHE A 127 8.54 13.12 12.30
CA PHE A 127 8.31 11.69 12.07
C PHE A 127 9.19 10.78 12.93
N GLU A 128 10.28 11.27 13.52
CA GLU A 128 11.05 10.49 14.51
C GLU A 128 10.25 10.26 15.78
N GLY A 129 9.35 11.19 16.16
CA GLY A 129 8.50 11.08 17.34
C GLY A 129 7.61 9.85 17.34
N ASP A 130 7.34 9.32 18.53
CA ASP A 130 6.54 8.08 18.69
C ASP A 130 5.06 8.26 18.36
N ASP A 131 4.54 9.47 18.39
CA ASP A 131 3.14 9.78 18.04
C ASP A 131 2.84 9.58 16.55
N TYR A 132 3.84 9.74 15.68
CA TYR A 132 3.65 9.66 14.25
C TYR A 132 4.12 8.31 13.72
N ARG A 133 3.17 7.50 13.24
CA ARG A 133 3.44 6.14 12.75
C ARG A 133 3.29 5.98 11.25
N LEU A 134 2.55 6.88 10.62
CA LEU A 134 2.31 6.87 9.18
C LEU A 134 2.85 8.15 8.55
N MET A 135 3.47 8.03 7.37
CA MET A 135 3.86 9.15 6.53
C MET A 135 3.36 8.92 5.11
N ILE A 136 2.56 9.86 4.61
CA ILE A 136 2.15 9.90 3.21
C ILE A 136 3.21 10.72 2.46
N VAL A 137 3.62 10.26 1.28
CA VAL A 137 4.61 10.95 0.45
C VAL A 137 4.13 11.10 -0.98
N ALA A 138 4.33 12.29 -1.54
CA ALA A 138 4.08 12.58 -2.95
C ALA A 138 5.36 13.12 -3.60
N SER A 139 6.12 12.24 -4.28
CA SER A 139 7.38 12.54 -4.95
C SER A 139 8.52 13.09 -4.05
N LYS A 140 8.30 13.12 -2.73
CA LYS A 140 9.28 13.49 -1.72
C LYS A 140 9.78 12.21 -1.00
N PHE A 141 11.01 12.20 -0.50
CA PHE A 141 11.61 11.09 0.24
C PHE A 141 11.78 9.76 -0.53
N GLN A 142 11.64 9.76 -1.84
CA GLN A 142 12.09 8.63 -2.65
C GLN A 142 13.61 8.47 -2.61
N THR A 143 14.32 9.56 -2.30
CA THR A 143 15.78 9.59 -2.04
C THR A 143 16.06 10.40 -0.76
N GLY A 144 17.14 10.10 -0.06
CA GLY A 144 17.65 10.92 1.06
C GLY A 144 16.93 10.75 2.40
N PHE A 145 15.86 9.96 2.52
CA PHE A 145 15.15 9.73 3.76
C PHE A 145 15.68 8.52 4.53
N ASP A 146 15.97 8.69 5.80
CA ASP A 146 16.47 7.63 6.70
C ASP A 146 15.58 7.50 7.94
N GLN A 147 14.86 6.37 8.03
CA GLN A 147 14.03 6.03 9.19
C GLN A 147 14.15 4.53 9.48
N PRO A 148 14.97 4.14 10.47
CA PRO A 148 15.21 2.73 10.79
C PRO A 148 13.96 1.96 11.21
N LEU A 149 12.98 2.63 11.83
CA LEU A 149 11.70 2.03 12.24
C LEU A 149 10.72 1.81 11.08
N LEU A 150 11.05 2.28 9.86
CA LEU A 150 10.18 2.09 8.70
C LEU A 150 10.16 0.61 8.30
N ALA A 151 9.06 -0.08 8.57
CA ALA A 151 8.86 -1.49 8.28
C ALA A 151 7.68 -1.78 7.35
N GLY A 152 6.83 -0.79 7.07
CA GLY A 152 5.71 -0.89 6.14
C GLY A 152 5.82 0.08 4.97
N MET A 153 5.39 -0.35 3.77
CA MET A 153 5.24 0.52 2.62
C MET A 153 4.02 0.14 1.79
N PHE A 154 3.18 1.14 1.52
CA PHE A 154 1.98 1.02 0.72
C PHE A 154 2.16 1.82 -0.57
N LEU A 155 2.15 1.14 -1.71
CA LEU A 155 2.40 1.76 -3.01
C LEU A 155 1.07 1.99 -3.74
N ASP A 156 0.63 3.24 -3.82
CA ASP A 156 -0.48 3.67 -4.69
C ASP A 156 0.04 4.54 -5.86
N LYS A 157 1.21 4.14 -6.34
CA LYS A 157 1.88 4.71 -7.50
C LYS A 157 2.68 3.61 -8.18
N PRO A 158 2.59 3.45 -9.51
CA PRO A 158 3.45 2.53 -10.23
C PRO A 158 4.93 2.90 -10.01
N VAL A 159 5.70 1.96 -9.46
CA VAL A 159 7.14 2.11 -9.28
C VAL A 159 7.85 1.09 -10.16
N MET A 160 8.81 1.55 -10.97
CA MET A 160 9.50 0.70 -11.94
C MET A 160 11.01 0.94 -11.88
N ASP A 161 11.77 -0.06 -12.31
CA ASP A 161 13.22 -0.01 -12.46
C ASP A 161 13.95 0.57 -11.24
N ARG A 162 14.82 1.54 -11.48
CA ARG A 162 15.61 2.19 -10.42
C ARG A 162 14.74 2.81 -9.32
N ASN A 163 13.59 3.39 -9.68
CA ASN A 163 12.70 4.01 -8.70
C ASN A 163 12.10 2.99 -7.73
N ALA A 164 11.77 1.79 -8.19
CA ALA A 164 11.30 0.71 -7.32
C ALA A 164 12.36 0.35 -6.29
N VAL A 165 13.61 0.13 -6.73
CA VAL A 165 14.71 -0.21 -5.83
C VAL A 165 15.01 0.94 -4.85
N GLN A 166 15.06 2.19 -5.33
CA GLN A 166 15.32 3.35 -4.48
C GLN A 166 14.22 3.55 -3.42
N THR A 167 12.97 3.42 -3.81
CA THR A 167 11.83 3.58 -2.90
C THR A 167 11.82 2.47 -1.84
N LEU A 168 11.89 1.22 -2.27
CA LEU A 168 11.81 0.08 -1.36
C LEU A 168 13.08 -0.12 -0.52
N SER A 169 14.25 0.35 -0.97
CA SER A 169 15.48 0.32 -0.17
C SER A 169 15.40 1.11 1.13
N ARG A 170 14.41 2.02 1.27
CA ARG A 170 14.12 2.71 2.54
C ARG A 170 13.71 1.75 3.65
N LEU A 171 13.11 0.60 3.30
CA LEU A 171 12.78 -0.45 4.24
C LEU A 171 14.01 -1.24 4.72
N ASN A 172 15.12 -1.21 3.98
CA ASN A 172 16.30 -2.02 4.28
C ASN A 172 17.22 -1.42 5.36
N ARG A 173 16.80 -0.37 6.05
CA ARG A 173 17.56 0.17 7.19
C ARG A 173 17.54 -0.83 8.34
N SER A 174 18.73 -1.18 8.83
CA SER A 174 18.85 -2.09 9.96
C SER A 174 18.42 -1.42 11.26
N HIS A 175 17.71 -2.16 12.08
CA HIS A 175 17.34 -1.78 13.44
C HIS A 175 17.24 -3.05 14.28
N GLU A 176 17.62 -2.96 15.55
CA GLU A 176 17.44 -4.07 16.48
C GLU A 176 15.96 -4.48 16.56
N GLY A 177 15.70 -5.78 16.44
CA GLY A 177 14.32 -6.31 16.41
C GLY A 177 13.59 -6.20 15.06
N LYS A 178 14.18 -5.60 14.02
CA LYS A 178 13.60 -5.54 12.68
C LYS A 178 13.90 -6.83 11.91
N LYS A 179 12.97 -7.77 11.93
CA LYS A 179 13.10 -9.10 11.29
C LYS A 179 12.33 -9.21 9.97
N ALA A 180 11.35 -8.33 9.75
CA ALA A 180 10.47 -8.37 8.59
C ALA A 180 10.07 -6.95 8.15
N VAL A 181 9.66 -6.85 6.90
CA VAL A 181 9.05 -5.65 6.31
C VAL A 181 7.81 -6.07 5.52
N VAL A 182 6.84 -5.18 5.43
CA VAL A 182 5.57 -5.41 4.70
C VAL A 182 5.49 -4.42 3.54
N VAL A 183 5.29 -4.92 2.33
CA VAL A 183 5.07 -4.09 1.14
C VAL A 183 3.73 -4.47 0.53
N VAL A 184 2.87 -3.49 0.31
CA VAL A 184 1.58 -3.68 -0.35
C VAL A 184 1.52 -2.79 -1.58
N ASP A 185 1.28 -3.39 -2.73
CA ASP A 185 1.18 -2.69 -4.01
C ASP A 185 -0.28 -2.68 -4.49
N PHE A 186 -0.86 -1.48 -4.58
CA PHE A 186 -2.22 -1.26 -5.07
C PHE A 186 -2.28 -1.05 -6.59
N THR A 187 -1.13 -1.03 -7.27
CA THR A 187 -1.04 -0.77 -8.71
C THR A 187 -0.94 -2.03 -9.55
N ASN A 188 -0.90 -3.20 -8.90
CA ASN A 188 -0.76 -4.51 -9.52
C ASN A 188 0.53 -4.66 -10.36
N ASN A 189 1.63 -4.09 -9.85
CA ASN A 189 2.91 -4.02 -10.54
C ASN A 189 4.00 -4.90 -9.89
N ALA A 190 3.60 -5.90 -9.12
CA ALA A 190 4.51 -6.77 -8.37
C ALA A 190 5.60 -7.40 -9.25
N LYS A 191 5.25 -7.86 -10.47
CA LYS A 191 6.22 -8.42 -11.43
C LYS A 191 7.30 -7.42 -11.86
N ALA A 192 6.94 -6.17 -12.09
CA ALA A 192 7.91 -5.14 -12.46
C ALA A 192 8.83 -4.77 -11.29
N ILE A 193 8.30 -4.75 -10.07
CA ILE A 193 9.07 -4.55 -8.85
C ILE A 193 10.09 -5.68 -8.68
N LEU A 194 9.64 -6.94 -8.79
CA LEU A 194 10.49 -8.12 -8.71
C LEU A 194 11.62 -8.09 -9.76
N LYS A 195 11.26 -7.80 -11.01
CA LYS A 195 12.23 -7.66 -12.11
C LYS A 195 13.27 -6.57 -11.84
N ALA A 196 12.85 -5.44 -11.26
CA ALA A 196 13.76 -4.36 -10.90
C ALA A 196 14.76 -4.83 -9.82
N PHE A 197 14.29 -5.50 -8.77
CA PHE A 197 15.17 -6.05 -7.73
C PHE A 197 16.15 -7.07 -8.27
N THR A 198 15.71 -8.01 -9.09
CA THR A 198 16.58 -9.01 -9.72
C THR A 198 17.66 -8.36 -10.59
N LYS A 199 17.31 -7.33 -11.36
CA LYS A 199 18.26 -6.60 -12.22
C LYS A 199 19.36 -5.89 -11.41
N TYR A 200 19.02 -5.29 -10.27
CA TYR A 200 19.95 -4.49 -9.48
C TYR A 200 20.63 -5.26 -8.34
N ARG A 201 20.20 -6.49 -8.06
CA ARG A 201 20.84 -7.40 -7.09
C ARG A 201 21.82 -8.40 -7.75
N LYS A 202 22.40 -8.08 -8.86
CA LYS A 202 23.44 -8.95 -9.47
C LYS A 202 24.56 -9.21 -8.46
N GLY A 203 24.67 -10.48 -8.01
CA GLY A 203 25.71 -10.93 -7.09
C GLY A 203 25.25 -11.48 -5.73
N THR A 204 23.94 -11.52 -5.46
CA THR A 204 23.42 -12.24 -4.29
C THR A 204 22.78 -13.56 -4.73
N PRO A 205 22.97 -14.68 -3.98
CA PRO A 205 22.48 -16.01 -4.34
C PRO A 205 20.96 -16.18 -4.15
N PHE A 206 20.20 -15.12 -4.02
CA PHE A 206 18.76 -15.17 -3.86
C PHE A 206 18.09 -14.86 -5.19
N GLU A 207 17.75 -15.89 -5.95
CA GLU A 207 16.76 -15.79 -7.02
C GLU A 207 15.39 -15.90 -6.36
N PRO A 208 14.52 -14.86 -6.44
CA PRO A 208 13.13 -15.02 -6.02
C PRO A 208 12.49 -15.96 -7.04
N GLU A 209 12.21 -17.17 -6.63
CA GLU A 209 11.39 -18.08 -7.41
C GLU A 209 9.99 -17.48 -7.51
N GLU A 210 9.52 -17.26 -8.74
CA GLU A 210 8.09 -17.02 -8.95
C GLU A 210 7.37 -18.28 -8.45
N PRO A 211 6.25 -18.14 -7.71
CA PRO A 211 5.46 -19.30 -7.33
C PRO A 211 5.11 -20.06 -8.62
N ASP A 212 5.71 -21.19 -8.82
CA ASP A 212 5.41 -22.05 -9.95
C ASP A 212 3.99 -22.56 -9.76
N GLN A 213 3.12 -22.19 -10.69
CA GLN A 213 1.71 -22.58 -10.64
C GLN A 213 1.56 -24.09 -10.61
N GLU A 214 2.45 -24.81 -11.30
CA GLU A 214 2.50 -26.27 -11.32
C GLU A 214 2.91 -26.83 -9.93
N GLN A 215 3.88 -26.20 -9.27
CA GLN A 215 4.31 -26.56 -7.93
C GLN A 215 3.23 -26.27 -6.87
N CYS A 216 2.51 -25.14 -7.00
CA CYS A 216 1.36 -24.84 -6.14
C CYS A 216 0.23 -25.87 -6.30
N LEU A 217 -0.08 -26.28 -7.54
CA LEU A 217 -1.08 -27.31 -7.81
C LEU A 217 -0.65 -28.69 -7.28
N LYS A 218 0.63 -29.02 -7.38
CA LYS A 218 1.20 -30.25 -6.84
C LYS A 218 1.11 -30.30 -5.31
N LEU A 219 1.53 -29.22 -4.62
CA LEU A 219 1.39 -29.08 -3.19
C LEU A 219 -0.08 -29.15 -2.74
N TYR A 220 -0.98 -28.48 -3.47
CA TYR A 220 -2.42 -28.57 -3.20
C TYR A 220 -2.94 -30.02 -3.34
N ALA A 221 -2.52 -30.74 -4.36
CA ALA A 221 -2.88 -32.15 -4.55
C ALA A 221 -2.32 -33.03 -3.41
N GLU A 222 -1.08 -32.79 -2.97
CA GLU A 222 -0.45 -33.50 -1.84
C GLU A 222 -1.20 -33.25 -0.51
N VAL A 223 -1.61 -32.01 -0.26
CA VAL A 223 -2.38 -31.65 0.94
C VAL A 223 -3.77 -32.30 0.93
N LEU A 224 -4.45 -32.33 -0.24
CA LEU A 224 -5.72 -33.06 -0.38
C LEU A 224 -5.54 -34.56 -0.22
N ALA A 225 -4.46 -35.13 -0.73
CA ALA A 225 -4.17 -36.57 -0.60
C ALA A 225 -3.83 -36.98 0.85
N ALA A 226 -3.34 -36.04 1.67
CA ALA A 226 -3.12 -36.24 3.08
C ALA A 226 -4.43 -36.41 3.88
N GLY A 227 -5.59 -36.13 3.28
CA GLY A 227 -6.91 -36.36 3.86
C GLY A 227 -7.25 -35.50 5.07
N LEU A 228 -6.52 -34.41 5.28
CA LEU A 228 -6.76 -33.47 6.39
C LEU A 228 -8.05 -32.67 6.20
N PHE A 229 -8.42 -32.38 4.94
CA PHE A 229 -9.68 -31.73 4.57
C PHE A 229 -10.07 -32.10 3.15
N THR A 230 -11.33 -31.88 2.78
CA THR A 230 -11.86 -32.14 1.45
C THR A 230 -11.96 -30.83 0.64
N GLN A 231 -12.13 -30.97 -0.68
CA GLN A 231 -12.44 -29.80 -1.54
C GLN A 231 -13.71 -29.05 -1.09
N LYS A 232 -14.68 -29.78 -0.52
CA LYS A 232 -15.89 -29.19 0.01
C LYS A 232 -15.61 -28.34 1.24
N ASP A 233 -14.78 -28.83 2.15
CA ASP A 233 -14.37 -28.08 3.35
C ASP A 233 -13.63 -26.80 2.99
N ALA A 234 -12.74 -26.85 2.00
CA ALA A 234 -12.03 -25.68 1.48
C ALA A 234 -12.98 -24.67 0.84
N ALA A 235 -13.99 -25.12 0.09
CA ALA A 235 -14.99 -24.24 -0.53
C ALA A 235 -15.93 -23.60 0.51
N ASP A 236 -16.32 -24.36 1.54
CA ASP A 236 -17.19 -23.87 2.60
C ASP A 236 -16.42 -22.88 3.51
N LEU A 237 -15.15 -23.14 3.81
CA LEU A 237 -14.27 -22.20 4.50
C LEU A 237 -14.05 -20.93 3.67
N GLY A 238 -13.88 -21.05 2.36
CA GLY A 238 -13.74 -19.92 1.45
C GLY A 238 -14.97 -18.99 1.46
N LYS A 239 -16.18 -19.57 1.51
CA LYS A 239 -17.43 -18.80 1.68
C LYS A 239 -17.50 -18.11 3.04
N LEU A 240 -17.14 -18.82 4.11
CA LEU A 240 -17.10 -18.28 5.46
C LEU A 240 -16.09 -17.12 5.59
N LEU A 241 -14.93 -17.22 4.98
CA LEU A 241 -13.94 -16.14 4.93
C LEU A 241 -14.45 -14.90 4.19
N ALA A 242 -15.32 -15.10 3.20
CA ALA A 242 -15.90 -13.99 2.43
C ALA A 242 -17.08 -13.28 3.13
N THR A 243 -17.87 -14.00 3.94
CA THR A 243 -19.14 -13.53 4.48
C THR A 243 -19.34 -13.74 5.98
N GLY A 244 -18.46 -14.52 6.63
CA GLY A 244 -18.58 -14.92 8.04
C GLY A 244 -17.89 -13.95 9.01
N THR A 245 -18.22 -14.11 10.29
CA THR A 245 -17.51 -13.45 11.39
C THR A 245 -16.23 -14.21 11.75
N ASP A 246 -15.25 -13.54 12.36
CA ASP A 246 -13.99 -14.17 12.81
C ASP A 246 -14.23 -15.38 13.72
N ALA A 247 -15.24 -15.33 14.59
CA ALA A 247 -15.61 -16.44 15.47
C ALA A 247 -16.11 -17.67 14.69
N GLN A 248 -16.88 -17.48 13.62
CA GLN A 248 -17.36 -18.57 12.76
C GLN A 248 -16.22 -19.20 11.96
N VAL A 249 -15.30 -18.39 11.44
CA VAL A 249 -14.09 -18.86 10.74
C VAL A 249 -13.23 -19.70 11.68
N GLN A 250 -12.94 -19.19 12.89
CA GLN A 250 -12.14 -19.89 13.89
C GLN A 250 -12.77 -21.23 14.31
N PHE A 251 -14.09 -21.26 14.49
CA PHE A 251 -14.81 -22.48 14.81
C PHE A 251 -14.70 -23.53 13.70
N SER A 252 -14.86 -23.13 12.44
CA SER A 252 -14.73 -24.04 11.30
C SER A 252 -13.32 -24.56 11.11
N VAL A 253 -12.29 -23.73 11.32
CA VAL A 253 -10.88 -24.16 11.25
C VAL A 253 -10.54 -25.18 12.35
N ASN A 254 -11.11 -25.01 13.55
CA ASN A 254 -10.87 -25.94 14.68
C ASN A 254 -11.66 -27.26 14.57
N ALA A 255 -12.64 -27.30 13.66
CA ALA A 255 -13.50 -28.48 13.45
C ALA A 255 -13.02 -29.38 12.29
N LEU A 256 -12.00 -28.96 11.52
CA LEU A 256 -11.28 -29.72 10.50
C LEU A 256 -10.14 -30.50 11.13
#